data_94f34070f3fa3d59e0c18f847a0b7654
#
_entry.id   94f34070f3fa3d59e0c18f847a0b7654
#
_cell.length_a   1.000
_cell.length_b   1.000
_cell.length_c   1.000
_cell.angle_alpha   90.00
_cell.angle_beta   90.00
_cell.angle_gamma   90.00
#
_symmetry.space_group_name_H-M   'P 1'
#
loop_
_entity.id
_entity.type
_entity.pdbx_description
1 polymer ?
#
loop_
_entity_poly.entity_id
_entity_poly.type
_entity_poly.pdbx_seq_one_letter_code
_entity_poly.pdbx_strand_id
1 'polypeptide(L)'
;RLKGLDKIIVKIDAANEETFKKVNRPAAGVTLARVLKGIKELQKEYSGPIEVQSMFMPLNIKEASEYAALLKEIRPEVVQLNTPKRPYPSEWHRENRGNHEKLFDYRTTDLKTLTPEQAADFESFLRKETGLEILSIYK
;
A
#
# COMPACT_ATOMS: atom_id res chain seq x y z
N ARG A 1 -15.11 15.16 11.07
CA ARG A 1 -14.01 14.94 12.04
C ARG A 1 -12.61 15.08 11.44
N LEU A 2 -12.42 14.92 10.13
CA LEU A 2 -11.11 14.97 9.46
C LEU A 2 -10.69 16.36 8.97
N LYS A 3 -11.60 17.36 9.01
CA LYS A 3 -11.37 18.71 8.46
C LYS A 3 -10.27 19.54 9.14
N GLY A 4 -9.77 19.10 10.29
CA GLY A 4 -8.69 19.77 11.02
C GLY A 4 -7.32 19.12 10.85
N LEU A 5 -7.18 18.18 9.92
CA LEU A 5 -5.91 17.53 9.63
C LEU A 5 -5.17 18.30 8.53
N ASP A 6 -3.85 18.41 8.66
CA ASP A 6 -3.00 19.07 7.65
C ASP A 6 -2.84 18.19 6.40
N LYS A 7 -2.88 16.87 6.57
CA LYS A 7 -2.71 15.88 5.52
C LYS A 7 -3.37 14.55 5.88
N ILE A 8 -3.87 13.83 4.87
CA ILE A 8 -4.38 12.46 5.03
C ILE A 8 -3.58 11.53 4.12
N ILE A 9 -3.10 10.42 4.69
CA ILE A 9 -2.44 9.35 3.93
C ILE A 9 -3.36 8.14 3.93
N VAL A 10 -3.76 7.69 2.75
CA VAL A 10 -4.56 6.47 2.56
C VAL A 10 -3.68 5.34 2.07
N LYS A 11 -3.93 4.12 2.56
CA LYS A 11 -3.14 2.95 2.20
C LYS A 11 -3.84 2.12 1.12
N ILE A 12 -3.14 1.88 0.00
CA ILE A 12 -3.62 1.06 -1.12
C ILE A 12 -2.48 0.15 -1.56
N ASP A 13 -2.58 -1.14 -1.27
CA ASP A 13 -1.52 -2.13 -1.57
C ASP A 13 -1.89 -3.08 -2.71
N ALA A 14 -3.04 -2.90 -3.34
CA ALA A 14 -3.52 -3.77 -4.40
C ALA A 14 -4.35 -3.00 -5.42
N ALA A 15 -4.32 -3.44 -6.67
CA ALA A 15 -5.07 -2.85 -7.76
C ALA A 15 -6.37 -3.61 -8.08
N ASN A 16 -6.53 -4.83 -7.58
CA ASN A 16 -7.73 -5.64 -7.78
C ASN A 16 -8.15 -6.40 -6.51
N GLU A 17 -9.39 -6.91 -6.50
CA GLU A 17 -9.97 -7.58 -5.34
C GLU A 17 -9.23 -8.87 -4.94
N GLU A 18 -8.70 -9.61 -5.89
CA GLU A 18 -7.98 -10.86 -5.62
C GLU A 18 -6.71 -10.58 -4.81
N THR A 19 -5.90 -9.64 -5.30
CA THR A 19 -4.66 -9.23 -4.62
C THR A 19 -4.95 -8.48 -3.33
N PHE A 20 -6.01 -7.66 -3.28
CA PHE A 20 -6.47 -7.02 -2.05
C PHE A 20 -6.74 -8.03 -0.93
N LYS A 21 -7.44 -9.12 -1.23
CA LYS A 21 -7.71 -10.20 -0.27
C LYS A 21 -6.43 -10.90 0.18
N LYS A 22 -5.49 -11.13 -0.73
CA LYS A 22 -4.22 -11.81 -0.44
C LYS A 22 -3.26 -10.95 0.39
N VAL A 23 -3.11 -9.68 0.03
CA VAL A 23 -2.15 -8.76 0.64
C VAL A 23 -2.70 -8.17 1.94
N ASN A 24 -3.91 -7.61 1.89
CA ASN A 24 -4.46 -6.85 3.00
C ASN A 24 -5.24 -7.71 4.00
N ARG A 25 -5.72 -8.90 3.58
CA ARG A 25 -6.54 -9.81 4.42
C ARG A 25 -7.63 -9.05 5.17
N PRO A 26 -8.53 -8.37 4.44
CA PRO A 26 -9.51 -7.48 5.03
C PRO A 26 -10.50 -8.23 5.92
N ALA A 27 -11.10 -7.53 6.87
CA ALA A 27 -12.22 -8.05 7.63
C ALA A 27 -13.42 -8.36 6.72
N ALA A 28 -14.31 -9.23 7.18
CA ALA A 28 -15.49 -9.62 6.42
C ALA A 28 -16.31 -8.39 5.98
N GLY A 29 -16.70 -8.37 4.71
CA GLY A 29 -17.47 -7.27 4.12
C GLY A 29 -16.67 -6.03 3.70
N VAL A 30 -15.36 -6.02 3.93
CA VAL A 30 -14.47 -4.96 3.39
C VAL A 30 -13.93 -5.39 2.04
N THR A 31 -14.18 -4.57 1.01
CA THR A 31 -13.74 -4.80 -0.37
C THR A 31 -12.88 -3.63 -0.84
N LEU A 32 -12.04 -3.86 -1.86
CA LEU A 32 -11.28 -2.78 -2.49
C LEU A 32 -12.21 -1.70 -3.04
N ALA A 33 -13.30 -2.10 -3.71
CA ALA A 33 -14.30 -1.18 -4.25
C ALA A 33 -14.89 -0.27 -3.15
N ARG A 34 -15.14 -0.82 -1.96
CA ARG A 34 -15.64 -0.02 -0.82
C ARG A 34 -14.58 0.95 -0.31
N VAL A 35 -13.32 0.54 -0.26
CA VAL A 35 -12.19 1.43 0.11
C VAL A 35 -12.07 2.58 -0.89
N LEU A 36 -12.07 2.29 -2.20
CA LEU A 36 -11.98 3.30 -3.24
C LEU A 36 -13.16 4.29 -3.22
N LYS A 37 -14.37 3.77 -2.97
CA LYS A 37 -15.55 4.63 -2.79
C LYS A 37 -15.34 5.59 -1.60
N GLY A 38 -14.83 5.07 -0.48
CA GLY A 38 -14.55 5.90 0.70
C GLY A 38 -13.50 6.98 0.43
N ILE A 39 -12.47 6.69 -0.37
CA ILE A 39 -11.47 7.69 -0.79
C ILE A 39 -12.11 8.78 -1.63
N LYS A 40 -12.96 8.43 -2.59
CA LYS A 40 -13.69 9.41 -3.42
C LYS A 40 -14.63 10.30 -2.61
N GLU A 41 -15.30 9.73 -1.61
CA GLU A 41 -16.13 10.49 -0.68
C GLU A 41 -15.28 11.43 0.17
N LEU A 42 -14.14 10.93 0.67
CA LEU A 42 -13.18 11.76 1.41
C LEU A 42 -12.68 12.94 0.58
N GLN A 43 -12.34 12.74 -0.69
CA GLN A 43 -11.88 13.79 -1.60
C GLN A 43 -12.92 14.90 -1.82
N LYS A 44 -14.21 14.61 -1.68
CA LYS A 44 -15.26 15.60 -1.78
C LYS A 44 -15.42 16.45 -0.51
N GLU A 45 -15.10 15.88 0.63
CA GLU A 45 -15.32 16.52 1.95
C GLU A 45 -14.07 17.16 2.53
N TYR A 46 -12.90 16.71 2.12
CA TYR A 46 -11.61 17.16 2.63
C TYR A 46 -10.86 17.95 1.56
N SER A 47 -10.53 19.21 1.88
CA SER A 47 -9.85 20.13 0.96
C SER A 47 -8.33 20.13 1.06
N GLY A 48 -7.79 19.39 2.01
CA GLY A 48 -6.33 19.26 2.17
C GLY A 48 -5.72 18.16 1.29
N PRO A 49 -4.39 18.01 1.33
CA PRO A 49 -3.68 17.02 0.54
C PRO A 49 -4.02 15.58 0.95
N ILE A 50 -4.32 14.75 -0.05
CA ILE A 50 -4.48 13.30 0.12
C ILE A 50 -3.34 12.60 -0.60
N GLU A 51 -2.53 11.87 0.15
CA GLU A 51 -1.45 11.03 -0.37
C GLU A 51 -1.86 9.57 -0.36
N VAL A 52 -1.31 8.80 -1.28
CA VAL A 52 -1.45 7.32 -1.29
C VAL A 52 -0.14 6.71 -0.83
N GLN A 53 -0.21 5.83 0.15
CA GLN A 53 0.91 4.99 0.54
C GLN A 53 0.66 3.55 0.11
N SER A 54 1.64 2.92 -0.51
CA SER A 54 1.55 1.55 -0.99
C SER A 54 2.78 0.75 -0.67
N MET A 55 2.56 -0.51 -0.30
CA MET A 55 3.62 -1.48 -0.07
C MET A 55 3.67 -2.46 -1.23
N PHE A 56 4.81 -2.52 -1.92
CA PHE A 56 5.03 -3.42 -3.02
C PHE A 56 5.95 -4.57 -2.68
N MET A 57 5.60 -5.73 -3.21
CA MET A 57 6.31 -6.99 -3.07
C MET A 57 6.12 -7.81 -4.37
N PRO A 58 6.85 -8.90 -4.60
CA PRO A 58 6.69 -9.71 -5.82
C PRO A 58 5.26 -10.19 -6.11
N LEU A 59 4.39 -10.16 -5.09
CA LEU A 59 3.00 -10.59 -5.23
C LEU A 59 2.15 -9.57 -6.01
N ASN A 60 2.34 -8.28 -5.76
CA ASN A 60 1.49 -7.21 -6.30
C ASN A 60 2.19 -6.33 -7.36
N ILE A 61 3.50 -6.42 -7.54
CA ILE A 61 4.22 -5.65 -8.57
C ILE A 61 3.75 -5.96 -10.00
N LYS A 62 3.19 -7.14 -10.22
CA LYS A 62 2.66 -7.58 -11.51
C LYS A 62 1.50 -6.72 -12.02
N GLU A 63 0.83 -6.02 -11.11
CA GLU A 63 -0.36 -5.21 -11.37
C GLU A 63 0.00 -3.75 -11.63
N ALA A 64 1.23 -3.47 -12.08
CA ALA A 64 1.71 -2.12 -12.28
C ALA A 64 0.79 -1.26 -13.16
N SER A 65 0.28 -1.82 -14.26
CA SER A 65 -0.61 -1.11 -15.17
C SER A 65 -1.99 -0.83 -14.56
N GLU A 66 -2.56 -1.81 -13.88
CA GLU A 66 -3.83 -1.66 -13.16
C GLU A 66 -3.70 -0.65 -12.02
N TYR A 67 -2.56 -0.71 -11.31
CA TYR A 67 -2.27 0.22 -10.25
C TYR A 67 -2.08 1.65 -10.77
N ALA A 68 -1.39 1.84 -11.90
CA ALA A 68 -1.26 3.14 -12.54
C ALA A 68 -2.64 3.71 -12.96
N ALA A 69 -3.53 2.87 -13.50
CA ALA A 69 -4.89 3.27 -13.85
C ALA A 69 -5.67 3.72 -12.60
N LEU A 70 -5.55 2.98 -11.49
CA LEU A 70 -6.16 3.32 -10.21
C LEU A 70 -5.66 4.66 -9.67
N LEU A 71 -4.36 4.91 -9.73
CA LEU A 71 -3.77 6.19 -9.31
C LEU A 71 -4.24 7.36 -10.18
N LYS A 72 -4.39 7.16 -11.50
CA LYS A 72 -4.96 8.17 -12.42
C LYS A 72 -6.41 8.52 -12.07
N GLU A 73 -7.17 7.56 -11.55
CA GLU A 73 -8.55 7.77 -11.11
C GLU A 73 -8.63 8.52 -9.78
N ILE A 74 -7.77 8.15 -8.80
CA ILE A 74 -7.72 8.77 -7.48
C ILE A 74 -7.09 10.16 -7.54
N ARG A 75 -6.03 10.34 -8.34
CA ARG A 75 -5.22 11.56 -8.43
C ARG A 75 -4.75 12.07 -7.07
N PRO A 76 -3.99 11.27 -6.33
CA PRO A 76 -3.39 11.72 -5.08
C PRO A 76 -2.34 12.79 -5.35
N GLU A 77 -2.03 13.61 -4.36
CA GLU A 77 -0.98 14.63 -4.47
C GLU A 77 0.41 13.99 -4.53
N VAL A 78 0.62 12.97 -3.72
CA VAL A 78 1.88 12.20 -3.69
C VAL A 78 1.57 10.71 -3.55
N VAL A 79 2.38 9.88 -4.18
CA VAL A 79 2.38 8.43 -3.99
C VAL A 79 3.66 8.01 -3.27
N GLN A 80 3.52 7.41 -2.10
CA GLN A 80 4.63 6.87 -1.32
C GLN A 80 4.79 5.37 -1.58
N LEU A 81 5.89 4.97 -2.20
CA LEU A 81 6.19 3.56 -2.46
C LEU A 81 7.08 2.99 -1.37
N ASN A 82 6.58 1.99 -0.68
CA ASN A 82 7.29 1.26 0.35
C ASN A 82 7.49 -0.19 -0.06
N THR A 83 8.58 -0.81 0.40
CA THR A 83 8.69 -2.28 0.43
C THR A 83 9.01 -2.73 1.84
N PRO A 84 8.75 -4.01 2.15
CA PRO A 84 9.20 -4.59 3.40
C PRO A 84 10.73 -4.55 3.45
N LYS A 85 11.32 -3.58 4.12
CA LYS A 85 12.79 -3.48 4.28
C LYS A 85 13.32 -4.26 5.47
N ARG A 86 12.45 -4.60 6.41
CA ARG A 86 12.88 -5.26 7.64
C ARG A 86 12.73 -6.76 7.46
N PRO A 87 13.81 -7.55 7.57
CA PRO A 87 13.67 -8.94 7.89
C PRO A 87 12.87 -8.99 9.19
N TYR A 88 11.72 -9.63 9.16
CA TYR A 88 11.03 -9.93 10.41
C TYR A 88 11.89 -10.94 11.14
N PRO A 89 12.36 -10.67 12.38
CA PRO A 89 12.97 -11.70 13.18
C PRO A 89 12.04 -12.90 13.19
N SER A 90 12.57 -14.09 13.00
CA SER A 90 11.80 -15.35 13.05
C SER A 90 11.00 -15.50 14.36
N GLU A 91 11.32 -14.70 15.35
CA GLU A 91 10.72 -14.62 16.67
C GLU A 91 9.52 -13.68 16.75
N TRP A 92 9.26 -12.86 15.71
CA TRP A 92 8.12 -11.95 15.74
C TRP A 92 6.84 -12.67 15.35
N HIS A 93 5.91 -12.70 16.24
CA HIS A 93 4.55 -13.15 15.97
C HIS A 93 3.90 -12.30 14.89
N ARG A 94 3.21 -12.93 13.96
CA ARG A 94 2.44 -12.26 12.91
C ARG A 94 1.44 -11.24 13.45
N GLU A 95 0.94 -11.47 14.65
CA GLU A 95 -0.04 -10.63 15.32
C GLU A 95 0.59 -9.62 16.27
N ASN A 96 1.85 -9.84 16.60
CA ASN A 96 2.58 -9.01 17.52
C ASN A 96 3.32 -7.93 16.77
N ARG A 97 2.71 -6.87 16.55
CA ARG A 97 3.44 -5.63 16.24
C ARG A 97 4.33 -5.19 17.42
N GLY A 98 5.00 -6.16 18.05
CA GLY A 98 6.06 -5.98 19.02
C GLY A 98 5.70 -6.09 20.49
N ASN A 99 4.47 -6.42 20.90
CA ASN A 99 4.06 -6.20 22.27
C ASN A 99 3.48 -7.40 23.05
N HIS A 100 3.53 -8.61 22.50
CA HIS A 100 2.95 -9.78 23.22
C HIS A 100 3.93 -10.95 23.29
N GLU A 101 3.85 -11.73 24.35
CA GLU A 101 4.59 -12.98 24.48
C GLU A 101 4.18 -13.98 23.39
N LYS A 102 5.10 -14.87 23.02
CA LYS A 102 4.90 -15.91 22.02
C LYS A 102 3.82 -16.89 22.47
N LEU A 103 2.56 -16.62 22.08
CA LEU A 103 1.41 -17.42 22.47
C LEU A 103 1.16 -18.64 21.58
N PHE A 104 1.69 -18.66 20.36
CA PHE A 104 1.43 -19.72 19.38
C PHE A 104 2.67 -20.09 18.59
N ASP A 105 2.85 -21.37 18.34
CA ASP A 105 3.93 -21.91 17.53
C ASP A 105 3.44 -22.15 16.10
N TYR A 106 3.55 -21.13 15.22
CA TYR A 106 3.25 -21.28 13.81
C TYR A 106 4.42 -20.86 12.93
N ARG A 107 4.52 -21.55 11.79
CA ARG A 107 5.55 -21.25 10.80
C ARG A 107 5.35 -19.83 10.24
N THR A 108 6.36 -19.00 10.35
CA THR A 108 6.43 -17.72 9.67
C THR A 108 7.02 -17.94 8.28
N THR A 109 6.41 -17.35 7.27
CA THR A 109 6.98 -17.29 5.93
C THR A 109 7.64 -15.93 5.76
N ASP A 110 8.90 -15.91 5.37
CA ASP A 110 9.58 -14.67 5.05
C ASP A 110 8.89 -14.00 3.86
N LEU A 111 8.56 -12.73 4.02
CA LEU A 111 8.02 -11.93 2.93
C LEU A 111 9.14 -11.70 1.92
N LYS A 112 8.94 -12.16 0.68
CA LYS A 112 9.84 -11.82 -0.41
C LYS A 112 9.77 -10.31 -0.66
N THR A 113 10.92 -9.67 -0.70
CA THR A 113 11.07 -8.25 -1.02
C THR A 113 11.42 -8.06 -2.49
N LEU A 114 11.20 -6.86 -3.01
CA LEU A 114 11.71 -6.48 -4.33
C LEU A 114 13.21 -6.26 -4.28
N THR A 115 13.88 -6.51 -5.41
CA THR A 115 15.24 -6.02 -5.59
C THR A 115 15.22 -4.49 -5.78
N PRO A 116 16.33 -3.78 -5.52
CA PRO A 116 16.43 -2.35 -5.78
C PRO A 116 16.12 -1.98 -7.25
N GLU A 117 16.51 -2.83 -8.19
CA GLU A 117 16.24 -2.66 -9.62
C GLU A 117 14.75 -2.77 -9.92
N GLN A 118 14.08 -3.81 -9.43
CA GLN A 118 12.64 -3.97 -9.59
C GLN A 118 11.86 -2.79 -9.02
N ALA A 119 12.33 -2.26 -7.89
CA ALA A 119 11.71 -1.10 -7.27
C ALA A 119 11.91 0.18 -8.09
N ALA A 120 13.11 0.39 -8.65
CA ALA A 120 13.43 1.53 -9.49
C ALA A 120 12.64 1.48 -10.81
N ASP A 121 12.54 0.32 -11.43
CA ASP A 121 11.76 0.11 -12.64
C ASP A 121 10.28 0.39 -12.41
N PHE A 122 9.74 -0.09 -11.31
CA PHE A 122 8.35 0.14 -10.93
C PHE A 122 8.06 1.62 -10.65
N GLU A 123 8.93 2.31 -9.92
CA GLU A 123 8.84 3.76 -9.69
C GLU A 123 8.85 4.52 -11.01
N SER A 124 9.81 4.22 -11.89
CA SER A 124 9.96 4.86 -13.20
C SER A 124 8.74 4.64 -14.08
N PHE A 125 8.21 3.41 -14.09
CA PHE A 125 6.99 3.08 -14.80
C PHE A 125 5.80 3.92 -14.31
N LEU A 126 5.58 3.96 -13.00
CA LEU A 126 4.47 4.72 -12.42
C LEU A 126 4.59 6.21 -12.70
N ARG A 127 5.78 6.81 -12.56
CA ARG A 127 6.01 8.22 -12.91
C ARG A 127 5.65 8.53 -14.35
N LYS A 128 6.10 7.70 -15.27
CA LYS A 128 5.83 7.84 -16.70
C LYS A 128 4.36 7.73 -17.02
N GLU A 129 3.70 6.71 -16.46
CA GLU A 129 2.30 6.41 -16.76
C GLU A 129 1.32 7.38 -16.12
N THR A 130 1.62 7.88 -14.92
CA THR A 130 0.66 8.69 -14.16
C THR A 130 0.95 10.17 -14.18
N GLY A 131 2.20 10.57 -14.37
CA GLY A 131 2.65 11.96 -14.20
C GLY A 131 2.60 12.47 -12.75
N LEU A 132 2.35 11.60 -11.79
CA LEU A 132 2.24 11.95 -10.37
C LEU A 132 3.62 12.04 -9.72
N GLU A 133 3.69 12.76 -8.60
CA GLU A 133 4.85 12.74 -7.72
C GLU A 133 4.90 11.41 -6.98
N ILE A 134 6.02 10.69 -7.17
CA ILE A 134 6.26 9.39 -6.54
C ILE A 134 7.46 9.51 -5.61
N LEU A 135 7.28 9.23 -4.34
CA LEU A 135 8.34 9.15 -3.34
C LEU A 135 8.61 7.69 -2.99
N SER A 136 9.82 7.26 -3.19
CA SER A 136 10.24 5.90 -2.84
C SER A 136 11.19 5.94 -1.65
N ILE A 137 11.00 5.03 -0.71
CA ILE A 137 11.88 4.89 0.47
C ILE A 137 13.16 4.11 0.17
N TYR A 138 13.41 3.79 -1.09
CA TYR A 138 14.60 3.03 -1.54
C TYR A 138 15.87 3.87 -1.72
N LYS A 139 15.83 5.11 -1.36
CA LYS A 139 17.01 5.99 -1.45
C LYS A 139 17.92 5.78 -0.28
#